data_7afe6474db5d077e674a5f6a302e398b
#
_entry.id   7afe6474db5d077e674a5f6a302e398b
#
_cell.length_a   1.000
_cell.length_b   1.000
_cell.length_c   1.000
_cell.angle_alpha   90.00
_cell.angle_beta   90.00
_cell.angle_gamma   90.00
#
_symmetry.space_group_name_H-M   'P 1'
#
loop_
_entity.id
_entity.type
_entity.pdbx_description
1 polymer ?
#
loop_
_entity_poly.entity_id
_entity_poly.type
_entity_poly.pdbx_seq_one_letter_code
_entity_poly.pdbx_strand_id
1 'polypeptide(L)'
;MDKSREILLNDLTKKIELLISRYEQIRAERNDLSLKLVQCKEQLEISNNKIKDLEQKIDNLQLIEAFKASTGDVKEAKLNISRLVREIDKCIALLND
;
A
#
# COMPACT_ATOMS: atom_id res chain seq x y z
N MET A 1 -19.56 57.16 -26.64
CA MET A 1 -19.09 55.92 -27.30
C MET A 1 -17.79 55.41 -26.69
N ASP A 2 -16.83 56.26 -26.39
CA ASP A 2 -15.54 55.79 -25.81
C ASP A 2 -15.70 55.22 -24.42
N LYS A 3 -16.60 55.76 -23.60
CA LYS A 3 -16.88 55.23 -22.25
C LYS A 3 -17.47 53.81 -22.27
N SER A 4 -18.31 53.49 -23.29
CA SER A 4 -18.88 52.18 -23.45
C SER A 4 -17.81 51.13 -23.79
N ARG A 5 -16.85 51.48 -24.62
CA ARG A 5 -15.73 50.63 -24.98
C ARG A 5 -14.79 50.38 -23.80
N GLU A 6 -14.54 51.43 -23.01
CA GLU A 6 -13.70 51.32 -21.82
C GLU A 6 -14.33 50.42 -20.76
N ILE A 7 -15.64 50.53 -20.56
CA ILE A 7 -16.37 49.66 -19.63
C ILE A 7 -16.33 48.20 -20.11
N LEU A 8 -16.54 47.96 -21.38
CA LEU A 8 -16.48 46.60 -21.97
C LEU A 8 -15.07 46.01 -21.84
N LEU A 9 -14.03 46.82 -22.10
CA LEU A 9 -12.63 46.37 -21.98
C LEU A 9 -12.29 46.08 -20.52
N ASN A 10 -12.74 46.90 -19.58
CA ASN A 10 -12.54 46.65 -18.15
C ASN A 10 -13.23 45.37 -17.70
N ASP A 11 -14.46 45.16 -18.12
CA ASP A 11 -15.23 43.96 -17.80
C ASP A 11 -14.54 42.69 -18.37
N LEU A 12 -14.07 42.80 -19.60
CA LEU A 12 -13.36 41.70 -20.26
C LEU A 12 -12.06 41.39 -19.54
N THR A 13 -11.29 42.45 -19.17
CA THR A 13 -10.05 42.29 -18.43
C THR A 13 -10.27 41.59 -17.09
N LYS A 14 -11.30 42.03 -16.34
CA LYS A 14 -11.67 41.40 -15.07
C LYS A 14 -12.07 39.94 -15.23
N LYS A 15 -12.83 39.62 -16.26
CA LYS A 15 -13.22 38.23 -16.54
C LYS A 15 -12.01 37.38 -16.90
N ILE A 16 -11.06 37.90 -17.65
CA ILE A 16 -9.83 37.21 -17.99
C ILE A 16 -8.99 36.97 -16.75
N GLU A 17 -8.84 37.98 -15.89
CA GLU A 17 -8.10 37.85 -14.62
C GLU A 17 -8.73 36.82 -13.72
N LEU A 18 -10.06 36.80 -13.63
CA LEU A 18 -10.80 35.80 -12.86
C LEU A 18 -10.59 34.40 -13.42
N LEU A 19 -10.61 34.27 -14.73
CA LEU A 19 -10.38 32.99 -15.41
C LEU A 19 -8.97 32.45 -15.14
N ILE A 20 -7.96 33.32 -15.22
CA ILE A 20 -6.58 32.97 -14.93
C ILE A 20 -6.45 32.55 -13.47
N SER A 21 -7.05 33.29 -12.54
CA SER A 21 -7.03 32.96 -11.12
C SER A 21 -7.66 31.58 -10.85
N ARG A 22 -8.80 31.29 -11.46
CA ARG A 22 -9.46 29.99 -11.34
C ARG A 22 -8.61 28.87 -11.95
N TYR A 23 -8.00 29.14 -13.06
CA TYR A 23 -7.10 28.17 -13.72
C TYR A 23 -5.94 27.80 -12.79
N GLU A 24 -5.29 28.80 -12.20
CA GLU A 24 -4.18 28.59 -11.27
C GLU A 24 -4.62 27.82 -10.03
N GLN A 25 -5.80 28.16 -9.50
CA GLN A 25 -6.37 27.47 -8.34
C GLN A 25 -6.66 25.99 -8.64
N ILE A 26 -7.29 25.71 -9.78
CA ILE A 26 -7.59 24.35 -10.21
C ILE A 26 -6.31 23.56 -10.45
N ARG A 27 -5.32 24.20 -11.04
CA ARG A 27 -4.01 23.58 -11.26
C ARG A 27 -3.34 23.22 -9.95
N ALA A 28 -3.38 24.10 -8.96
CA ALA A 28 -2.84 23.85 -7.63
C ALA A 28 -3.57 22.70 -6.94
N GLU A 29 -4.91 22.68 -7.02
CA GLU A 29 -5.74 21.60 -6.49
C GLU A 29 -5.44 20.28 -7.15
N ARG A 30 -5.28 20.28 -8.47
CA ARG A 30 -4.91 19.09 -9.24
C ARG A 30 -3.56 18.53 -8.80
N ASN A 31 -2.57 19.41 -8.63
CA ASN A 31 -1.23 19.00 -8.18
C ASN A 31 -1.28 18.43 -6.77
N ASP A 32 -2.05 19.04 -5.88
CA ASP A 32 -2.23 18.58 -4.51
C ASP A 32 -2.90 17.21 -4.46
N LEU A 33 -3.96 17.02 -5.25
CA LEU A 33 -4.67 15.75 -5.36
C LEU A 33 -3.78 14.65 -5.94
N SER A 34 -2.96 15.00 -6.93
CA SER A 34 -2.01 14.07 -7.53
C SER A 34 -1.00 13.59 -6.48
N LEU A 35 -0.48 14.51 -5.66
CA LEU A 35 0.44 14.18 -4.59
C LEU A 35 -0.22 13.27 -3.54
N LYS A 36 -1.45 13.61 -3.12
CA LYS A 36 -2.21 12.79 -2.18
C LYS A 36 -2.49 11.40 -2.72
N LEU A 37 -2.74 11.30 -4.02
CA LEU A 37 -2.95 10.00 -4.67
C LEU A 37 -1.70 9.12 -4.61
N VAL A 38 -0.53 9.69 -4.89
CA VAL A 38 0.75 8.98 -4.79
C VAL A 38 0.99 8.51 -3.36
N GLN A 39 0.79 9.38 -2.38
CA GLN A 39 0.94 9.03 -0.96
C GLN A 39 -0.02 7.92 -0.54
N CYS A 40 -1.27 7.99 -0.99
CA CYS A 40 -2.28 6.98 -0.70
C CYS A 40 -1.90 5.62 -1.28
N LYS A 41 -1.39 5.60 -2.51
CA LYS A 41 -0.92 4.38 -3.16
C LYS A 41 0.26 3.76 -2.41
N GLU A 42 1.19 4.58 -1.95
CA GLU A 42 2.34 4.11 -1.15
C GLU A 42 1.88 3.49 0.17
N GLN A 43 0.95 4.15 0.87
CA GLN A 43 0.38 3.62 2.12
C GLN A 43 -0.37 2.31 1.89
N LEU A 44 -1.09 2.21 0.77
CA LEU A 44 -1.79 0.99 0.40
C LEU A 44 -0.81 -0.15 0.17
N GLU A 45 0.28 0.09 -0.52
CA GLU A 45 1.33 -0.91 -0.76
C GLU A 45 1.95 -1.39 0.54
N ILE A 46 2.29 -0.45 1.44
CA ILE A 46 2.84 -0.78 2.76
C ILE A 46 1.84 -1.63 3.56
N SER A 47 0.56 -1.25 3.56
CA SER A 47 -0.49 -1.98 4.26
C SER A 47 -0.68 -3.38 3.69
N ASN A 48 -0.68 -3.53 2.36
CA ASN A 48 -0.80 -4.83 1.71
C ASN A 48 0.37 -5.74 2.05
N ASN A 49 1.59 -5.21 2.11
CA ASN A 49 2.77 -5.97 2.52
C ASN A 49 2.66 -6.42 3.98
N LYS A 50 2.17 -5.57 4.87
CA LYS A 50 1.91 -5.93 6.28
C LYS A 50 0.86 -7.03 6.39
N ILE A 51 -0.19 -6.95 5.60
CA ILE A 51 -1.25 -7.98 5.56
C ILE A 51 -0.65 -9.33 5.15
N LYS A 52 0.16 -9.36 4.12
CA LYS A 52 0.83 -10.59 3.66
C LYS A 52 1.71 -11.18 4.74
N ASP A 53 2.49 -10.33 5.43
CA ASP A 53 3.37 -10.77 6.52
C ASP A 53 2.56 -11.33 7.69
N LEU A 54 1.45 -10.67 8.04
CA LEU A 54 0.56 -11.13 9.11
C LEU A 54 -0.15 -12.43 8.74
N GLU A 55 -0.60 -12.58 7.52
CA GLU A 55 -1.20 -13.82 7.02
C GLU A 55 -0.22 -14.98 7.12
N GLN A 56 1.03 -14.76 6.75
CA GLN A 56 2.07 -15.76 6.85
C GLN A 56 2.33 -16.14 8.30
N LYS A 57 2.35 -15.18 9.22
CA LYS A 57 2.50 -15.45 10.66
C LYS A 57 1.32 -16.25 11.21
N ILE A 58 0.10 -15.91 10.77
CA ILE A 58 -1.11 -16.64 11.18
C ILE A 58 -1.03 -18.08 10.69
N ASP A 59 -0.66 -18.30 9.43
CA ASP A 59 -0.52 -19.65 8.87
C ASP A 59 0.52 -20.46 9.65
N ASN A 60 1.64 -19.84 10.01
CA ASN A 60 2.68 -20.49 10.80
C ASN A 60 2.19 -20.85 12.20
N LEU A 61 1.45 -19.94 12.84
CA LEU A 61 0.87 -20.18 14.17
C LEU A 61 -0.18 -21.29 14.14
N GLN A 62 -1.03 -21.32 13.13
CA GLN A 62 -2.02 -22.35 12.94
C GLN A 62 -1.37 -23.71 12.73
N LEU A 63 -0.29 -23.77 11.97
CA LEU A 63 0.48 -24.97 11.76
C LEU A 63 1.07 -25.49 13.08
N ILE A 64 1.62 -24.60 13.90
CA ILE A 64 2.18 -24.92 15.21
C ILE A 64 1.09 -25.44 16.14
N GLU A 65 -0.08 -24.80 16.17
CA GLU A 65 -1.22 -25.23 16.99
C GLU A 65 -1.74 -26.60 16.56
N ALA A 66 -1.90 -26.82 15.26
CA ALA A 66 -2.32 -28.12 14.70
C ALA A 66 -1.32 -29.19 15.06
N PHE A 67 -0.03 -28.87 15.02
CA PHE A 67 1.05 -29.76 15.40
C PHE A 67 0.98 -30.11 16.90
N LYS A 68 0.77 -29.13 17.75
CA LYS A 68 0.60 -29.34 19.20
C LYS A 68 -0.64 -30.15 19.53
N ALA A 69 -1.72 -29.93 18.80
CA ALA A 69 -3.00 -30.64 19.03
C ALA A 69 -2.90 -32.09 18.58
N SER A 70 -2.12 -32.39 17.52
CA SER A 70 -1.97 -33.74 16.99
C SER A 70 -1.00 -34.59 17.82
N THR A 71 -0.13 -33.95 18.62
CA THR A 71 0.87 -34.64 19.46
C THR A 71 0.46 -34.57 20.91
N GLY A 72 -0.19 -35.60 21.43
CA GLY A 72 -0.54 -35.72 22.85
C GLY A 72 0.63 -36.04 23.77
N ASP A 73 1.79 -36.40 23.22
CA ASP A 73 2.98 -36.81 23.95
C ASP A 73 4.22 -35.99 23.56
N VAL A 74 4.99 -35.59 24.57
CA VAL A 74 6.21 -34.79 24.40
C VAL A 74 7.25 -35.50 23.55
N LYS A 75 7.36 -36.82 23.68
CA LYS A 75 8.29 -37.63 22.90
C LYS A 75 7.95 -37.59 21.41
N GLU A 76 6.69 -37.73 21.09
CA GLU A 76 6.17 -37.66 19.73
C GLU A 76 6.39 -36.28 19.12
N ALA A 77 6.18 -35.23 19.88
CA ALA A 77 6.45 -33.84 19.50
C ALA A 77 7.93 -33.66 19.15
N LYS A 78 8.85 -34.14 19.97
CA LYS A 78 10.29 -34.07 19.72
C LYS A 78 10.69 -34.81 18.46
N LEU A 79 10.16 -36.00 18.25
CA LEU A 79 10.42 -36.79 17.03
C LEU A 79 9.93 -36.06 15.77
N ASN A 80 8.75 -35.48 15.84
CA ASN A 80 8.16 -34.76 14.73
C ASN A 80 8.95 -33.48 14.39
N ILE A 81 9.41 -32.75 15.40
CA ILE A 81 10.27 -31.59 15.22
C ILE A 81 11.60 -31.99 14.58
N SER A 82 12.22 -33.07 15.05
CA SER A 82 13.45 -33.57 14.48
C SER A 82 13.26 -33.97 13.02
N ARG A 83 12.15 -34.61 12.67
CA ARG A 83 11.81 -34.97 11.30
C ARG A 83 11.62 -33.73 10.42
N LEU A 84 10.92 -32.73 10.93
CA LEU A 84 10.67 -31.47 10.23
C LEU A 84 11.98 -30.73 9.95
N VAL A 85 12.87 -30.67 10.93
CA VAL A 85 14.19 -30.05 10.77
C VAL A 85 14.99 -30.78 9.69
N ARG A 86 14.97 -32.10 9.69
CA ARG A 86 15.65 -32.92 8.67
C ARG A 86 15.08 -32.67 7.27
N GLU A 87 13.76 -32.55 7.14
CA GLU A 87 13.12 -32.26 5.87
C GLU A 87 13.46 -30.86 5.36
N ILE A 88 13.49 -29.88 6.25
CA ILE A 88 13.90 -28.52 5.93
C ILE A 88 15.37 -28.51 5.47
N ASP A 89 16.25 -29.20 6.18
CA ASP A 89 17.66 -29.31 5.81
C ASP A 89 17.85 -29.96 4.42
N LYS A 90 17.07 -30.98 4.11
CA LYS A 90 17.06 -31.62 2.78
C LYS A 90 16.60 -30.67 1.70
N CYS A 91 15.55 -29.87 1.96
CA CYS A 91 15.05 -28.88 1.03
C CYS A 91 16.10 -27.79 0.77
N ILE A 92 16.78 -27.32 1.81
CA ILE A 92 17.85 -26.33 1.70
C ILE A 92 19.01 -26.91 0.87
N ALA A 93 19.43 -28.16 1.14
CA ALA A 93 20.48 -28.83 0.39
C ALA A 93 20.14 -28.97 -1.09
N LEU A 94 18.88 -29.29 -1.42
CA LEU A 94 18.39 -29.38 -2.81
C LEU A 94 18.39 -28.01 -3.50
N LEU A 95 18.10 -26.95 -2.77
CA LEU A 95 18.11 -25.60 -3.32
C LEU A 95 19.53 -25.07 -3.59
N ASN A 96 20.52 -25.57 -2.85
CA ASN A 96 21.91 -25.14 -3.00
C ASN A 96 22.69 -25.95 -4.02
N ASP A 97 22.13 -27.03 -4.50
CA ASP A 97 22.67 -27.79 -5.59
C ASP A 97 22.20 -27.22 -6.93
#